data_e93c40b3afaea6a6566e11c1415d4cb7
#
_entry.id   e93c40b3afaea6a6566e11c1415d4cb7
#
_cell.length_a   1.000
_cell.length_b   1.000
_cell.length_c   1.000
_cell.angle_alpha   90.00
_cell.angle_beta   90.00
_cell.angle_gamma   90.00
#
_symmetry.space_group_name_H-M   'P 1'
#
loop_
_entity.id
_entity.type
_entity.pdbx_description
1 polymer ?
#
loop_
_entity_poly.entity_id
_entity_poly.type
_entity_poly.pdbx_seq_one_letter_code
_entity_poly.pdbx_strand_id
1 'polypeptide(L)'
;MKKVYFDHTAGMPVDPQVFEAMKPYFNHFYSNPSSLHSSAQEVRRGLQNAREEVSELIGAKNGEEIFFTSCATESNNWAIRGVASRNRDRGKHIITTTIEHMSVMNVCKYLIKQGYKVSFLPVDNYGLVDLEALQKELTDDTILVSVMYANGEIGTIEPVKEISEVVHDKGVYLHVDATAAAGQVPIDVVKEGIDLLTLSSNDMYGPKGAGALYVKSGTRLEPLIFGGGQERGLRSGSENLPGIVGMGRAAVIAKARMRKERSRLTKLRNTFINGLLETISYSFLNGHPTKRLPNNVAVRFSFVEGESMLLNLDIAGVAASSGSACTAKTLEPSHVLRAIGLKHEEAHGSLLFTLGRQNSEEDVGYVLDLLPDIVKRLRVMSPLTPKEVKESV
;
A
#
# COMPACT_ATOMS: atom_id res chain seq x y z
N MET A 1 6.06 2.54 31.44
CA MET A 1 5.77 3.43 30.30
C MET A 1 4.83 2.69 29.36
N LYS A 2 3.72 3.31 28.93
CA LYS A 2 2.80 2.72 27.95
C LYS A 2 3.51 2.60 26.61
N LYS A 3 3.36 1.47 25.90
CA LYS A 3 3.87 1.30 24.53
C LYS A 3 2.71 1.28 23.56
N VAL A 4 2.73 2.16 22.58
CA VAL A 4 1.70 2.30 21.56
C VAL A 4 2.37 2.22 20.18
N TYR A 5 1.86 1.35 19.30
CA TYR A 5 2.38 1.19 17.95
C TYR A 5 1.35 1.71 16.94
N PHE A 6 1.69 2.80 16.27
CA PHE A 6 0.88 3.44 15.23
C PHE A 6 1.63 3.52 13.88
N ASP A 7 2.45 2.52 13.58
CA ASP A 7 3.24 2.46 12.32
C ASP A 7 2.95 1.17 11.53
N HIS A 8 1.65 0.81 11.44
CA HIS A 8 1.22 -0.43 10.78
C HIS A 8 1.44 -0.46 9.27
N THR A 9 1.59 0.70 8.61
CA THR A 9 1.95 0.77 7.18
C THR A 9 3.41 0.35 6.94
N ALA A 10 4.31 0.60 7.89
CA ALA A 10 5.70 0.14 7.79
C ALA A 10 5.84 -1.36 8.12
N GLY A 11 4.95 -1.91 8.94
CA GLY A 11 4.94 -3.33 9.22
C GLY A 11 3.87 -3.76 10.21
N MET A 12 3.19 -4.85 9.89
CA MET A 12 2.22 -5.48 10.76
C MET A 12 2.81 -6.74 11.42
N PRO A 13 2.40 -7.09 12.66
CA PRO A 13 2.75 -8.38 13.25
C PRO A 13 1.99 -9.49 12.53
N VAL A 14 2.60 -10.67 12.45
CA VAL A 14 1.92 -11.86 11.91
C VAL A 14 0.80 -12.27 12.87
N ASP A 15 -0.41 -12.49 12.34
CA ASP A 15 -1.55 -12.99 13.13
C ASP A 15 -1.19 -14.39 13.70
N PRO A 16 -1.46 -14.68 15.00
CA PRO A 16 -1.15 -15.97 15.58
C PRO A 16 -1.74 -17.16 14.80
N GLN A 17 -2.94 -17.04 14.24
CA GLN A 17 -3.54 -18.11 13.43
C GLN A 17 -2.81 -18.31 12.10
N VAL A 18 -2.23 -17.23 11.52
CA VAL A 18 -1.37 -17.31 10.34
C VAL A 18 -0.09 -18.04 10.69
N PHE A 19 0.55 -17.67 11.79
CA PHE A 19 1.78 -18.32 12.24
C PHE A 19 1.60 -19.82 12.48
N GLU A 20 0.51 -20.22 13.14
CA GLU A 20 0.20 -21.65 13.34
C GLU A 20 -0.02 -22.39 12.00
N ALA A 21 -0.68 -21.78 11.02
CA ALA A 21 -0.88 -22.38 9.71
C ALA A 21 0.43 -22.56 8.92
N MET A 22 1.42 -21.69 9.13
CA MET A 22 2.74 -21.78 8.49
C MET A 22 3.62 -22.90 9.03
N LYS A 23 3.54 -23.18 10.34
CA LYS A 23 4.47 -24.10 11.06
C LYS A 23 4.68 -25.44 10.36
N PRO A 24 3.65 -26.19 9.91
CA PRO A 24 3.85 -27.50 9.29
C PRO A 24 4.70 -27.44 8.01
N TYR A 25 4.71 -26.32 7.31
CA TYR A 25 5.42 -26.15 6.04
C TYR A 25 6.92 -25.87 6.19
N PHE A 26 7.42 -25.72 7.42
CA PHE A 26 8.86 -25.62 7.66
C PHE A 26 9.55 -26.99 7.78
N ASN A 27 8.86 -28.01 8.30
CA ASN A 27 9.51 -29.28 8.65
C ASN A 27 8.69 -30.56 8.41
N HIS A 28 7.37 -30.46 8.15
CA HIS A 28 6.53 -31.62 7.79
C HIS A 28 6.19 -31.64 6.31
N PHE A 29 5.68 -30.55 5.77
CA PHE A 29 5.27 -30.41 4.36
C PHE A 29 6.31 -29.61 3.58
N TYR A 30 7.52 -30.15 3.42
CA TYR A 30 8.67 -29.48 2.82
C TYR A 30 9.02 -29.94 1.42
N SER A 31 8.26 -30.94 0.88
CA SER A 31 8.53 -31.51 -0.42
C SER A 31 8.34 -30.48 -1.54
N ASN A 32 9.06 -30.65 -2.65
CA ASN A 32 8.83 -29.84 -3.83
C ASN A 32 7.42 -30.13 -4.40
N PRO A 33 6.56 -29.14 -4.61
CA PRO A 33 5.21 -29.34 -5.13
C PRO A 33 5.18 -29.95 -6.53
N SER A 34 6.25 -29.85 -7.31
CA SER A 34 6.36 -30.49 -8.65
C SER A 34 6.72 -31.96 -8.63
N SER A 35 7.12 -32.52 -7.47
CA SER A 35 7.51 -33.92 -7.36
C SER A 35 6.32 -34.88 -7.52
N LEU A 36 6.56 -36.09 -8.06
CA LEU A 36 5.51 -37.06 -8.34
C LEU A 36 5.12 -37.90 -7.13
N HIS A 37 5.95 -37.97 -6.10
CA HIS A 37 5.68 -38.81 -4.91
C HIS A 37 4.58 -38.22 -4.02
N SER A 38 3.98 -39.07 -3.17
CA SER A 38 2.83 -38.74 -2.32
C SER A 38 3.07 -37.55 -1.37
N SER A 39 4.29 -37.41 -0.82
CA SER A 39 4.62 -36.28 0.07
C SER A 39 4.46 -34.90 -0.57
N ALA A 40 4.50 -34.82 -1.92
CA ALA A 40 4.27 -33.57 -2.64
C ALA A 40 2.78 -33.22 -2.78
N GLN A 41 1.87 -34.18 -2.57
CA GLN A 41 0.42 -33.94 -2.73
C GLN A 41 -0.12 -32.96 -1.69
N GLU A 42 0.29 -33.11 -0.42
CA GLU A 42 -0.12 -32.17 0.65
C GLU A 42 0.42 -30.77 0.41
N VAL A 43 1.64 -30.68 -0.08
CA VAL A 43 2.26 -29.40 -0.45
C VAL A 43 1.51 -28.72 -1.60
N ARG A 44 1.19 -29.48 -2.65
CA ARG A 44 0.36 -28.97 -3.78
C ARG A 44 -1.00 -28.48 -3.30
N ARG A 45 -1.65 -29.25 -2.39
CA ARG A 45 -2.95 -28.88 -1.83
C ARG A 45 -2.85 -27.57 -1.05
N GLY A 46 -1.82 -27.43 -0.19
CA GLY A 46 -1.58 -26.20 0.56
C GLY A 46 -1.34 -24.97 -0.33
N LEU A 47 -0.54 -25.15 -1.38
CA LEU A 47 -0.29 -24.09 -2.38
C LEU A 47 -1.57 -23.71 -3.14
N GLN A 48 -2.37 -24.69 -3.58
CA GLN A 48 -3.60 -24.42 -4.29
C GLN A 48 -4.66 -23.77 -3.40
N ASN A 49 -4.83 -24.27 -2.17
CA ASN A 49 -5.74 -23.65 -1.20
C ASN A 49 -5.38 -22.18 -0.94
N ALA A 50 -4.10 -21.89 -0.71
CA ALA A 50 -3.67 -20.51 -0.51
C ALA A 50 -3.99 -19.61 -1.72
N ARG A 51 -3.91 -20.15 -2.92
CA ARG A 51 -4.23 -19.45 -4.16
C ARG A 51 -5.73 -19.12 -4.25
N GLU A 52 -6.59 -20.09 -3.93
CA GLU A 52 -8.05 -19.88 -3.86
C GLU A 52 -8.42 -18.87 -2.75
N GLU A 53 -7.82 -18.98 -1.58
CA GLU A 53 -8.05 -18.08 -0.45
C GLU A 53 -7.70 -16.62 -0.79
N VAL A 54 -6.59 -16.38 -1.51
CA VAL A 54 -6.23 -15.05 -1.99
C VAL A 54 -7.19 -14.58 -3.09
N SER A 55 -7.58 -15.47 -4.03
CA SER A 55 -8.52 -15.12 -5.09
C SER A 55 -9.88 -14.69 -4.53
N GLU A 56 -10.35 -15.36 -3.50
CA GLU A 56 -11.60 -15.05 -2.83
C GLU A 56 -11.60 -13.70 -2.11
N LEU A 57 -10.45 -13.27 -1.57
CA LEU A 57 -10.33 -11.97 -0.90
C LEU A 57 -10.61 -10.81 -1.85
N ILE A 58 -10.15 -10.93 -3.10
CA ILE A 58 -10.20 -9.87 -4.11
C ILE A 58 -11.33 -10.07 -5.14
N GLY A 59 -12.16 -11.09 -4.99
CA GLY A 59 -13.26 -11.39 -5.91
C GLY A 59 -12.78 -11.82 -7.30
N ALA A 60 -11.60 -12.44 -7.43
CA ALA A 60 -11.14 -13.04 -8.67
C ALA A 60 -12.00 -14.25 -9.06
N LYS A 61 -12.04 -14.61 -10.34
CA LYS A 61 -12.89 -15.70 -10.84
C LYS A 61 -12.46 -17.07 -10.31
N ASN A 62 -11.16 -17.27 -10.15
CA ASN A 62 -10.57 -18.52 -9.64
C ASN A 62 -9.11 -18.28 -9.23
N GLY A 63 -8.51 -19.25 -8.57
CA GLY A 63 -7.12 -19.21 -8.15
C GLY A 63 -6.09 -19.17 -9.27
N GLU A 64 -6.44 -19.62 -10.48
CA GLU A 64 -5.51 -19.62 -11.63
C GLU A 64 -5.09 -18.21 -12.07
N GLU A 65 -5.80 -17.17 -11.63
CA GLU A 65 -5.44 -15.77 -11.89
C GLU A 65 -4.47 -15.20 -10.84
N ILE A 66 -4.11 -15.98 -9.81
CA ILE A 66 -3.17 -15.58 -8.76
C ILE A 66 -1.79 -16.16 -9.04
N PHE A 67 -0.74 -15.35 -8.90
CA PHE A 67 0.67 -15.73 -9.00
C PHE A 67 1.42 -15.25 -7.78
N PHE A 68 2.13 -16.14 -7.09
CA PHE A 68 2.88 -15.78 -5.90
C PHE A 68 4.23 -15.15 -6.24
N THR A 69 4.58 -14.14 -5.49
CA THR A 69 5.84 -13.39 -5.57
C THR A 69 6.47 -13.28 -4.17
N SER A 70 7.63 -12.67 -4.07
CA SER A 70 8.28 -12.44 -2.78
C SER A 70 7.74 -11.24 -2.00
N CYS A 71 7.13 -10.28 -2.68
CA CYS A 71 6.60 -9.03 -2.08
C CYS A 71 5.88 -8.18 -3.14
N ALA A 72 5.17 -7.15 -2.69
CA ALA A 72 4.53 -6.17 -3.59
C ALA A 72 5.52 -5.50 -4.54
N THR A 73 6.74 -5.22 -4.12
CA THR A 73 7.77 -4.64 -5.01
C THR A 73 8.06 -5.53 -6.20
N GLU A 74 8.18 -6.86 -6.02
CA GLU A 74 8.34 -7.81 -7.13
C GLU A 74 7.09 -7.80 -8.02
N SER A 75 5.89 -7.83 -7.43
CA SER A 75 4.62 -7.82 -8.18
C SER A 75 4.48 -6.56 -9.04
N ASN A 76 4.73 -5.36 -8.50
CA ASN A 76 4.71 -4.09 -9.24
C ASN A 76 5.71 -4.07 -10.39
N ASN A 77 6.96 -4.49 -10.13
CA ASN A 77 7.98 -4.59 -11.15
C ASN A 77 7.59 -5.58 -12.26
N TRP A 78 7.03 -6.72 -11.87
CA TRP A 78 6.62 -7.72 -12.84
C TRP A 78 5.42 -7.26 -13.67
N ALA A 79 4.36 -6.72 -13.06
CA ALA A 79 3.22 -6.18 -13.76
C ALA A 79 3.63 -5.14 -14.81
N ILE A 80 4.40 -4.14 -14.41
CA ILE A 80 4.76 -3.01 -15.28
C ILE A 80 5.77 -3.45 -16.36
N ARG A 81 6.86 -4.12 -15.99
CA ARG A 81 7.88 -4.55 -16.95
C ARG A 81 7.37 -5.68 -17.85
N GLY A 82 6.63 -6.63 -17.30
CA GLY A 82 6.12 -7.76 -18.05
C GLY A 82 5.09 -7.34 -19.11
N VAL A 83 4.20 -6.39 -18.77
CA VAL A 83 3.28 -5.79 -19.76
C VAL A 83 4.05 -4.99 -20.79
N ALA A 84 4.96 -4.13 -20.36
CA ALA A 84 5.77 -3.30 -21.25
C ALA A 84 6.53 -4.15 -22.26
N SER A 85 7.25 -5.17 -21.83
CA SER A 85 8.02 -6.07 -22.69
C SER A 85 7.13 -6.82 -23.67
N ARG A 86 6.04 -7.41 -23.19
CA ARG A 86 5.14 -8.27 -23.99
C ARG A 86 4.34 -7.51 -25.05
N ASN A 87 4.08 -6.23 -24.81
CA ASN A 87 3.23 -5.40 -25.66
C ASN A 87 3.99 -4.30 -26.41
N ARG A 88 5.32 -4.34 -26.46
CA ARG A 88 6.17 -3.32 -27.08
C ARG A 88 5.87 -3.05 -28.56
N ASP A 89 5.35 -4.07 -29.25
CA ASP A 89 4.98 -3.95 -30.67
C ASP A 89 3.62 -3.26 -30.86
N ARG A 90 2.81 -3.17 -29.80
CA ARG A 90 1.54 -2.46 -29.74
C ARG A 90 1.71 -0.98 -29.40
N GLY A 91 2.68 -0.69 -28.52
CA GLY A 91 2.97 0.67 -28.08
C GLY A 91 4.05 0.72 -27.00
N LYS A 92 4.51 1.94 -26.69
CA LYS A 92 5.56 2.19 -25.71
C LYS A 92 5.21 3.31 -24.73
N HIS A 93 3.92 3.59 -24.55
CA HIS A 93 3.46 4.59 -23.59
C HIS A 93 2.82 3.94 -22.37
N ILE A 94 3.23 4.41 -21.19
CA ILE A 94 2.72 3.99 -19.88
C ILE A 94 2.27 5.23 -19.12
N ILE A 95 1.13 5.17 -18.46
CA ILE A 95 0.64 6.23 -17.60
C ILE A 95 0.66 5.74 -16.15
N THR A 96 1.12 6.59 -15.24
CA THR A 96 1.07 6.36 -13.80
C THR A 96 0.83 7.69 -13.07
N THR A 97 0.72 7.68 -11.73
CA THR A 97 0.49 8.92 -10.97
C THR A 97 1.73 9.44 -10.29
N THR A 98 1.72 10.70 -9.85
CA THR A 98 2.83 11.30 -9.09
C THR A 98 2.91 10.85 -7.64
N ILE A 99 1.92 10.12 -7.13
CA ILE A 99 1.84 9.68 -5.73
C ILE A 99 2.12 8.19 -5.53
N GLU A 100 2.57 7.48 -6.57
CA GLU A 100 2.81 6.03 -6.51
C GLU A 100 3.95 5.66 -5.55
N HIS A 101 3.89 4.41 -5.06
CA HIS A 101 5.00 3.85 -4.29
C HIS A 101 6.29 3.80 -5.12
N MET A 102 7.45 3.89 -4.46
CA MET A 102 8.76 3.89 -5.14
C MET A 102 9.02 2.65 -6.01
N SER A 103 8.38 1.51 -5.73
CA SER A 103 8.45 0.31 -6.58
C SER A 103 7.79 0.50 -7.96
N VAL A 104 6.81 1.40 -8.08
CA VAL A 104 6.19 1.83 -9.34
C VAL A 104 6.99 2.97 -9.97
N MET A 105 7.29 4.02 -9.18
CA MET A 105 8.04 5.19 -9.67
C MET A 105 9.39 4.82 -10.28
N ASN A 106 10.16 3.96 -9.60
CA ASN A 106 11.50 3.61 -10.04
C ASN A 106 11.49 2.66 -11.26
N VAL A 107 10.53 1.75 -11.36
CA VAL A 107 10.41 0.92 -12.56
C VAL A 107 9.96 1.75 -13.77
N CYS A 108 9.12 2.74 -13.60
CA CYS A 108 8.76 3.70 -14.64
C CYS A 108 9.97 4.52 -15.10
N LYS A 109 10.77 5.06 -14.16
CA LYS A 109 12.05 5.74 -14.49
C LYS A 109 13.04 4.83 -15.21
N TYR A 110 13.10 3.55 -14.87
CA TYR A 110 13.90 2.56 -15.59
C TYR A 110 13.41 2.37 -17.03
N LEU A 111 12.10 2.26 -17.26
CA LEU A 111 11.50 2.09 -18.58
C LEU A 111 11.72 3.30 -19.49
N ILE A 112 11.72 4.52 -18.94
CA ILE A 112 12.12 5.73 -19.71
C ILE A 112 13.52 5.55 -20.31
N LYS A 113 14.48 5.03 -19.53
CA LYS A 113 15.85 4.74 -20.03
C LYS A 113 15.88 3.61 -21.07
N GLN A 114 14.82 2.79 -21.16
CA GLN A 114 14.65 1.74 -22.16
C GLN A 114 13.87 2.23 -23.40
N GLY A 115 13.59 3.53 -23.51
CA GLY A 115 12.90 4.13 -24.65
C GLY A 115 11.37 4.09 -24.61
N TYR A 116 10.78 3.86 -23.43
CA TYR A 116 9.33 4.04 -23.22
C TYR A 116 9.03 5.50 -22.88
N LYS A 117 7.88 5.98 -23.33
CA LYS A 117 7.28 7.20 -22.81
C LYS A 117 6.53 6.86 -21.53
N VAL A 118 6.72 7.62 -20.46
CA VAL A 118 5.96 7.49 -19.22
C VAL A 118 5.39 8.84 -18.84
N SER A 119 4.06 8.90 -18.70
CA SER A 119 3.36 10.09 -18.22
C SER A 119 3.01 9.92 -16.74
N PHE A 120 3.43 10.89 -15.93
CA PHE A 120 3.12 10.95 -14.51
C PHE A 120 1.97 11.93 -14.31
N LEU A 121 0.75 11.43 -14.15
CA LEU A 121 -0.43 12.25 -13.94
C LEU A 121 -0.35 12.99 -12.60
N PRO A 122 -0.59 14.29 -12.58
CA PRO A 122 -0.80 15.01 -11.34
C PRO A 122 -2.08 14.54 -10.65
N VAL A 123 -2.15 14.78 -9.36
CA VAL A 123 -3.34 14.56 -8.54
C VAL A 123 -3.84 15.88 -7.95
N ASP A 124 -5.06 15.90 -7.45
CA ASP A 124 -5.60 17.07 -6.75
C ASP A 124 -4.97 17.24 -5.34
N ASN A 125 -5.37 18.27 -4.61
CA ASN A 125 -4.87 18.55 -3.25
C ASN A 125 -5.25 17.48 -2.22
N TYR A 126 -6.11 16.53 -2.58
CA TYR A 126 -6.49 15.38 -1.76
C TYR A 126 -5.78 14.09 -2.20
N GLY A 127 -5.04 14.15 -3.30
CA GLY A 127 -4.35 13.00 -3.88
C GLY A 127 -5.23 12.15 -4.79
N LEU A 128 -6.35 12.67 -5.31
CA LEU A 128 -7.20 11.96 -6.28
C LEU A 128 -6.74 12.22 -7.71
N VAL A 129 -6.79 11.16 -8.53
CA VAL A 129 -6.56 11.23 -9.98
C VAL A 129 -7.66 12.01 -10.67
N ASP A 130 -7.28 12.92 -11.57
CA ASP A 130 -8.19 13.63 -12.47
C ASP A 130 -8.49 12.73 -13.69
N LEU A 131 -9.74 12.28 -13.81
CA LEU A 131 -10.20 11.41 -14.89
C LEU A 131 -10.17 12.09 -16.25
N GLU A 132 -10.42 13.40 -16.31
CA GLU A 132 -10.33 14.13 -17.57
C GLU A 132 -8.87 14.26 -18.05
N ALA A 133 -7.94 14.49 -17.11
CA ALA A 133 -6.51 14.50 -17.41
C ALA A 133 -6.04 13.11 -17.86
N LEU A 134 -6.50 12.03 -17.22
CA LEU A 134 -6.23 10.66 -17.64
C LEU A 134 -6.74 10.41 -19.07
N GLN A 135 -7.98 10.79 -19.37
CA GLN A 135 -8.58 10.58 -20.70
C GLN A 135 -7.83 11.33 -21.81
N LYS A 136 -7.35 12.55 -21.54
CA LYS A 136 -6.56 13.36 -22.48
C LYS A 136 -5.16 12.77 -22.71
N GLU A 137 -4.56 12.14 -21.71
CA GLU A 137 -3.20 11.58 -21.81
C GLU A 137 -3.18 10.19 -22.50
N LEU A 138 -4.31 9.48 -22.55
CA LEU A 138 -4.45 8.20 -23.27
C LEU A 138 -4.29 8.39 -24.78
N THR A 139 -3.37 7.65 -25.39
CA THR A 139 -3.08 7.65 -26.84
C THR A 139 -3.13 6.22 -27.37
N ASP A 140 -3.08 6.06 -28.69
CA ASP A 140 -3.03 4.73 -29.33
C ASP A 140 -1.73 3.96 -29.01
N ASP A 141 -0.67 4.68 -28.59
CA ASP A 141 0.60 4.10 -28.14
C ASP A 141 0.57 3.65 -26.65
N THR A 142 -0.52 3.96 -25.93
CA THR A 142 -0.65 3.61 -24.51
C THR A 142 -0.96 2.11 -24.36
N ILE A 143 -0.16 1.41 -23.55
CA ILE A 143 -0.30 -0.04 -23.30
C ILE A 143 -0.69 -0.36 -21.87
N LEU A 144 -0.44 0.53 -20.93
CA LEU A 144 -0.66 0.32 -19.50
C LEU A 144 -0.96 1.63 -18.78
N VAL A 145 -1.96 1.59 -17.91
CA VAL A 145 -2.15 2.55 -16.83
C VAL A 145 -1.86 1.83 -15.52
N SER A 146 -1.01 2.40 -14.67
CA SER A 146 -0.66 1.85 -13.37
C SER A 146 -0.97 2.86 -12.27
N VAL A 147 -1.90 2.55 -11.38
CA VAL A 147 -2.33 3.42 -10.28
C VAL A 147 -2.38 2.63 -8.98
N MET A 148 -2.21 3.29 -7.85
CA MET A 148 -2.48 2.64 -6.56
C MET A 148 -3.98 2.62 -6.26
N TYR A 149 -4.44 1.60 -5.54
CA TYR A 149 -5.83 1.54 -5.04
C TYR A 149 -6.07 2.57 -3.93
N ALA A 150 -5.10 2.72 -3.06
CA ALA A 150 -5.09 3.73 -2.02
C ALA A 150 -3.67 4.08 -1.63
N ASN A 151 -3.45 5.34 -1.30
CA ASN A 151 -2.15 5.81 -0.86
C ASN A 151 -1.94 5.54 0.63
N GLY A 152 -0.90 4.77 0.97
CA GLY A 152 -0.59 4.39 2.35
C GLY A 152 -0.13 5.57 3.23
N GLU A 153 0.42 6.63 2.63
CA GLU A 153 0.91 7.81 3.34
C GLU A 153 -0.22 8.78 3.68
N ILE A 154 -1.00 9.23 2.70
CA ILE A 154 -2.08 10.21 2.92
C ILE A 154 -3.47 9.58 3.09
N GLY A 155 -3.58 8.27 2.89
CA GLY A 155 -4.80 7.50 3.10
C GLY A 155 -5.83 7.56 1.99
N THR A 156 -5.71 8.43 1.01
CA THR A 156 -6.70 8.63 -0.07
C THR A 156 -6.93 7.34 -0.86
N ILE A 157 -8.19 7.03 -1.13
CA ILE A 157 -8.65 5.89 -1.94
C ILE A 157 -9.03 6.40 -3.32
N GLU A 158 -8.43 5.83 -4.37
CA GLU A 158 -8.66 6.20 -5.76
C GLU A 158 -10.00 5.66 -6.30
N PRO A 159 -10.61 6.34 -7.28
CA PRO A 159 -11.82 5.88 -7.96
C PRO A 159 -11.49 4.82 -9.02
N VAL A 160 -11.02 3.64 -8.59
CA VAL A 160 -10.44 2.60 -9.47
C VAL A 160 -11.42 2.14 -10.55
N LYS A 161 -12.72 2.01 -10.22
CA LYS A 161 -13.73 1.59 -11.18
C LYS A 161 -13.88 2.61 -12.31
N GLU A 162 -13.97 3.88 -11.98
CA GLU A 162 -14.10 4.98 -12.94
C GLU A 162 -12.81 5.10 -13.79
N ILE A 163 -11.64 4.91 -13.17
CA ILE A 163 -10.35 4.83 -13.89
C ILE A 163 -10.38 3.68 -14.89
N SER A 164 -10.86 2.50 -14.47
CA SER A 164 -10.96 1.31 -15.31
C SER A 164 -11.84 1.53 -16.53
N GLU A 165 -13.00 2.18 -16.37
CA GLU A 165 -13.91 2.50 -17.45
C GLU A 165 -13.21 3.37 -18.52
N VAL A 166 -12.53 4.45 -18.11
CA VAL A 166 -11.77 5.34 -19.00
C VAL A 166 -10.63 4.60 -19.72
N VAL A 167 -9.92 3.72 -19.02
CA VAL A 167 -8.76 2.99 -19.55
C VAL A 167 -9.20 1.93 -20.57
N HIS A 168 -10.25 1.18 -20.27
CA HIS A 168 -10.74 0.09 -21.13
C HIS A 168 -11.43 0.59 -22.40
N ASP A 169 -12.02 1.79 -22.41
CA ASP A 169 -12.56 2.40 -23.63
C ASP A 169 -11.49 2.55 -24.73
N LYS A 170 -10.21 2.60 -24.36
CA LYS A 170 -9.05 2.62 -25.25
C LYS A 170 -8.38 1.23 -25.42
N GLY A 171 -8.92 0.18 -24.78
CA GLY A 171 -8.36 -1.16 -24.82
C GLY A 171 -6.96 -1.24 -24.17
N VAL A 172 -6.64 -0.40 -23.21
CA VAL A 172 -5.39 -0.33 -22.45
C VAL A 172 -5.52 -1.21 -21.20
N TYR A 173 -4.44 -1.83 -20.73
CA TYR A 173 -4.44 -2.59 -19.47
C TYR A 173 -4.40 -1.67 -18.26
N LEU A 174 -5.12 -2.09 -17.19
CA LEU A 174 -5.10 -1.45 -15.87
C LEU A 174 -4.36 -2.32 -14.85
N HIS A 175 -3.25 -1.82 -14.34
CA HIS A 175 -2.57 -2.35 -13.15
C HIS A 175 -2.90 -1.50 -11.93
N VAL A 176 -3.22 -2.17 -10.81
CA VAL A 176 -3.55 -1.51 -9.55
C VAL A 176 -2.64 -2.03 -8.43
N ASP A 177 -1.91 -1.13 -7.76
CA ASP A 177 -1.19 -1.47 -6.53
C ASP A 177 -2.16 -1.39 -5.33
N ALA A 178 -2.61 -2.55 -4.86
CA ALA A 178 -3.53 -2.65 -3.73
C ALA A 178 -2.85 -2.94 -2.39
N THR A 179 -1.53 -2.74 -2.28
CA THR A 179 -0.75 -3.06 -1.09
C THR A 179 -1.36 -2.43 0.18
N ALA A 180 -1.67 -1.15 0.17
CA ALA A 180 -2.25 -0.47 1.33
C ALA A 180 -3.76 -0.73 1.52
N ALA A 181 -4.45 -1.23 0.50
CA ALA A 181 -5.92 -1.39 0.48
C ALA A 181 -6.39 -2.81 0.84
N ALA A 182 -5.63 -3.83 0.40
CA ALA A 182 -6.01 -5.23 0.59
C ALA A 182 -6.18 -5.57 2.09
N GLY A 183 -7.33 -6.16 2.43
CA GLY A 183 -7.67 -6.46 3.82
C GLY A 183 -8.18 -5.26 4.65
N GLN A 184 -8.11 -4.04 4.12
CA GLN A 184 -8.61 -2.81 4.77
C GLN A 184 -9.95 -2.36 4.18
N VAL A 185 -10.11 -2.47 2.86
CA VAL A 185 -11.32 -2.13 2.13
C VAL A 185 -11.73 -3.27 1.19
N PRO A 186 -13.03 -3.41 0.85
CA PRO A 186 -13.45 -4.39 -0.13
C PRO A 186 -12.85 -4.09 -1.50
N ILE A 187 -12.35 -5.12 -2.17
CA ILE A 187 -11.85 -5.10 -3.54
C ILE A 187 -12.58 -6.19 -4.31
N ASP A 188 -13.04 -5.90 -5.53
CA ASP A 188 -13.64 -6.87 -6.43
C ASP A 188 -13.07 -6.63 -7.84
N VAL A 189 -12.00 -7.36 -8.17
CA VAL A 189 -11.25 -7.16 -9.43
C VAL A 189 -12.12 -7.33 -10.68
N VAL A 190 -13.19 -8.12 -10.60
CA VAL A 190 -14.11 -8.34 -11.73
C VAL A 190 -15.03 -7.15 -11.91
N LYS A 191 -15.66 -6.68 -10.83
CA LYS A 191 -16.59 -5.54 -10.87
C LYS A 191 -15.90 -4.20 -11.14
N GLU A 192 -14.67 -4.08 -10.65
CA GLU A 192 -13.85 -2.87 -10.83
C GLU A 192 -13.04 -2.90 -12.14
N GLY A 193 -13.08 -4.01 -12.87
CA GLY A 193 -12.44 -4.12 -14.18
C GLY A 193 -10.91 -4.09 -14.12
N ILE A 194 -10.29 -4.65 -13.09
CA ILE A 194 -8.83 -4.64 -12.92
C ILE A 194 -8.21 -5.78 -13.73
N ASP A 195 -7.14 -5.52 -14.49
CA ASP A 195 -6.43 -6.54 -15.26
C ASP A 195 -5.24 -7.13 -14.50
N LEU A 196 -4.56 -6.31 -13.68
CA LEU A 196 -3.46 -6.75 -12.81
C LEU A 196 -3.61 -6.08 -11.44
N LEU A 197 -3.45 -6.86 -10.36
CA LEU A 197 -3.52 -6.33 -9.00
C LEU A 197 -2.34 -6.83 -8.16
N THR A 198 -1.59 -5.90 -7.58
CA THR A 198 -0.51 -6.22 -6.64
C THR A 198 -1.01 -6.35 -5.22
N LEU A 199 -0.57 -7.41 -4.53
CA LEU A 199 -0.91 -7.71 -3.14
C LEU A 199 0.34 -7.98 -2.31
N SER A 200 0.28 -7.62 -1.02
CA SER A 200 1.30 -7.91 -0.02
C SER A 200 0.72 -8.69 1.16
N SER A 201 1.40 -9.74 1.56
CA SER A 201 1.01 -10.53 2.74
C SER A 201 1.18 -9.75 4.04
N ASN A 202 2.27 -8.98 4.18
CA ASN A 202 2.57 -8.20 5.37
C ASN A 202 1.46 -7.21 5.74
N ASP A 203 0.82 -6.60 4.75
CA ASP A 203 -0.21 -5.58 4.94
C ASP A 203 -1.59 -6.16 5.32
N MET A 204 -1.66 -7.50 5.41
CA MET A 204 -2.84 -8.25 5.84
C MET A 204 -2.59 -9.07 7.13
N TYR A 205 -1.57 -8.72 7.93
CA TYR A 205 -1.12 -9.52 9.09
C TYR A 205 -0.58 -10.90 8.72
N GLY A 206 -0.09 -11.06 7.49
CA GLY A 206 0.62 -12.23 7.02
C GLY A 206 2.15 -12.07 7.14
N PRO A 207 2.91 -13.09 6.73
CA PRO A 207 4.37 -13.06 6.79
C PRO A 207 4.97 -12.10 5.78
N LYS A 208 6.10 -11.47 6.13
CA LYS A 208 7.00 -10.83 5.18
C LYS A 208 7.62 -11.89 4.26
N GLY A 209 8.02 -11.50 3.05
CA GLY A 209 8.61 -12.43 2.08
C GLY A 209 7.58 -13.22 1.26
N ALA A 210 6.32 -12.79 1.26
CA ALA A 210 5.25 -13.29 0.40
C ALA A 210 4.40 -12.13 -0.13
N GLY A 211 4.11 -12.18 -1.42
CA GLY A 211 3.20 -11.29 -2.13
C GLY A 211 2.47 -12.06 -3.23
N ALA A 212 1.59 -11.40 -3.94
CA ALA A 212 0.92 -11.98 -5.08
C ALA A 212 0.64 -10.92 -6.16
N LEU A 213 0.63 -11.36 -7.40
CA LEU A 213 0.11 -10.63 -8.54
C LEU A 213 -1.14 -11.37 -9.05
N TYR A 214 -2.29 -10.71 -9.02
CA TYR A 214 -3.45 -11.12 -9.79
C TYR A 214 -3.21 -10.73 -11.25
N VAL A 215 -3.45 -11.67 -12.15
CA VAL A 215 -3.37 -11.47 -13.61
C VAL A 215 -4.65 -12.02 -14.22
N LYS A 216 -5.52 -11.14 -14.68
CA LYS A 216 -6.77 -11.49 -15.36
C LYS A 216 -6.49 -12.37 -16.58
N SER A 217 -7.26 -13.43 -16.74
CA SER A 217 -7.14 -14.32 -17.90
C SER A 217 -7.18 -13.55 -19.22
N GLY A 218 -6.18 -13.80 -20.08
CA GLY A 218 -6.01 -13.11 -21.36
C GLY A 218 -5.09 -11.88 -21.31
N THR A 219 -4.68 -11.40 -20.14
CA THR A 219 -3.69 -10.34 -20.02
C THR A 219 -2.31 -10.83 -20.47
N ARG A 220 -1.69 -10.11 -21.39
CA ARG A 220 -0.40 -10.48 -22.00
C ARG A 220 0.76 -9.95 -21.15
N LEU A 221 1.48 -10.87 -20.52
CA LEU A 221 2.55 -10.58 -19.56
C LEU A 221 3.78 -11.46 -19.86
N GLU A 222 4.98 -10.91 -19.82
CA GLU A 222 6.23 -11.69 -19.85
C GLU A 222 6.74 -11.99 -18.43
N PRO A 223 7.40 -13.16 -18.25
CA PRO A 223 8.08 -13.46 -16.99
C PRO A 223 9.12 -12.39 -16.62
N LEU A 224 9.21 -12.05 -15.32
CA LEU A 224 10.31 -11.23 -14.80
C LEU A 224 11.52 -12.10 -14.41
N ILE A 225 11.24 -13.30 -13.87
CA ILE A 225 12.25 -14.24 -13.38
C ILE A 225 12.14 -15.53 -14.20
N PHE A 226 13.22 -15.88 -14.90
CA PHE A 226 13.30 -17.07 -15.73
C PHE A 226 13.93 -18.23 -14.95
N GLY A 227 13.49 -19.48 -15.19
CA GLY A 227 14.01 -20.65 -14.50
C GLY A 227 13.19 -21.92 -14.72
N GLY A 228 12.91 -22.67 -13.66
CA GLY A 228 12.31 -24.00 -13.68
C GLY A 228 10.82 -24.11 -13.96
N GLY A 229 10.13 -23.04 -14.36
CA GLY A 229 8.74 -23.07 -14.81
C GLY A 229 7.69 -23.07 -13.68
N GLN A 230 8.07 -22.75 -12.44
CA GLN A 230 7.12 -22.57 -11.35
C GLN A 230 6.12 -21.45 -11.69
N GLU A 231 5.03 -21.37 -10.94
CA GLU A 231 3.93 -20.43 -11.20
C GLU A 231 3.52 -20.44 -12.70
N ARG A 232 3.32 -21.64 -13.25
CA ARG A 232 2.91 -21.86 -14.66
C ARG A 232 3.85 -21.24 -15.70
N GLY A 233 5.15 -21.17 -15.37
CA GLY A 233 6.20 -20.63 -16.23
C GLY A 233 6.32 -19.10 -16.22
N LEU A 234 5.48 -18.41 -15.48
CA LEU A 234 5.46 -16.94 -15.43
C LEU A 234 6.28 -16.36 -14.27
N ARG A 235 6.52 -17.14 -13.23
CA ARG A 235 7.42 -16.73 -12.13
C ARG A 235 8.19 -17.94 -11.61
N SER A 236 9.39 -18.11 -12.07
CA SER A 236 10.25 -19.23 -11.70
C SER A 236 10.93 -19.03 -10.33
N GLY A 237 11.38 -20.13 -9.75
CA GLY A 237 12.04 -20.20 -8.44
C GLY A 237 11.23 -21.02 -7.45
N SER A 238 11.92 -21.70 -6.52
CA SER A 238 11.26 -22.52 -5.49
C SER A 238 10.24 -21.71 -4.72
N GLU A 239 9.08 -22.29 -4.52
CA GLU A 239 7.97 -21.64 -3.83
C GLU A 239 8.26 -21.48 -2.34
N ASN A 240 8.04 -20.29 -1.79
CA ASN A 240 8.08 -20.03 -0.36
C ASN A 240 6.81 -20.58 0.31
N LEU A 241 6.73 -21.90 0.45
CA LEU A 241 5.54 -22.61 0.94
C LEU A 241 4.99 -22.03 2.26
N PRO A 242 5.79 -21.86 3.33
CA PRO A 242 5.29 -21.27 4.56
C PRO A 242 4.72 -19.87 4.35
N GLY A 243 5.42 -19.03 3.57
CA GLY A 243 4.98 -17.67 3.28
C GLY A 243 3.69 -17.63 2.47
N ILE A 244 3.56 -18.49 1.47
CA ILE A 244 2.38 -18.59 0.60
C ILE A 244 1.15 -19.05 1.40
N VAL A 245 1.28 -20.13 2.19
CA VAL A 245 0.19 -20.63 3.05
C VAL A 245 -0.17 -19.57 4.11
N GLY A 246 0.84 -18.89 4.67
CA GLY A 246 0.61 -17.77 5.57
C GLY A 246 -0.19 -16.64 4.92
N MET A 247 0.12 -16.28 3.65
CA MET A 247 -0.63 -15.27 2.91
C MET A 247 -2.08 -15.70 2.65
N GLY A 248 -2.33 -16.95 2.24
CA GLY A 248 -3.68 -17.49 2.07
C GLY A 248 -4.48 -17.40 3.37
N ARG A 249 -3.91 -17.88 4.48
CA ARG A 249 -4.57 -17.79 5.79
C ARG A 249 -4.83 -16.34 6.22
N ALA A 250 -3.89 -15.43 5.96
CA ALA A 250 -4.08 -14.00 6.23
C ALA A 250 -5.25 -13.42 5.41
N ALA A 251 -5.38 -13.83 4.15
CA ALA A 251 -6.49 -13.43 3.28
C ALA A 251 -7.86 -13.87 3.82
N VAL A 252 -7.98 -15.13 4.29
CA VAL A 252 -9.20 -15.65 4.93
C VAL A 252 -9.57 -14.83 6.16
N ILE A 253 -8.60 -14.57 7.05
CA ILE A 253 -8.84 -13.80 8.27
C ILE A 253 -9.20 -12.35 7.95
N ALA A 254 -8.51 -11.74 6.98
CA ALA A 254 -8.79 -10.38 6.53
C ALA A 254 -10.22 -10.28 5.98
N LYS A 255 -10.63 -11.18 5.07
CA LYS A 255 -11.98 -11.22 4.51
C LYS A 255 -13.05 -11.35 5.61
N ALA A 256 -12.87 -12.26 6.55
CA ALA A 256 -13.82 -12.52 7.63
C ALA A 256 -13.96 -11.33 8.60
N ARG A 257 -12.88 -10.61 8.86
CA ARG A 257 -12.86 -9.49 9.84
C ARG A 257 -13.08 -8.12 9.22
N MET A 258 -12.91 -7.97 7.92
CA MET A 258 -12.85 -6.68 7.21
C MET A 258 -13.98 -5.73 7.60
N ARG A 259 -15.25 -6.18 7.51
CA ARG A 259 -16.40 -5.32 7.80
C ARG A 259 -16.36 -4.75 9.23
N LYS A 260 -16.05 -5.58 10.22
CA LYS A 260 -16.00 -5.20 11.64
C LYS A 260 -14.81 -4.27 11.89
N GLU A 261 -13.62 -4.66 11.43
CA GLU A 261 -12.40 -3.86 11.63
C GLU A 261 -12.46 -2.52 10.90
N ARG A 262 -12.95 -2.49 9.66
CA ARG A 262 -13.17 -1.23 8.92
C ARG A 262 -14.03 -0.27 9.70
N SER A 263 -15.16 -0.73 10.24
CA SER A 263 -16.07 0.14 11.03
C SER A 263 -15.38 0.64 12.31
N ARG A 264 -14.71 -0.26 13.04
CA ARG A 264 -14.00 0.06 14.29
C ARG A 264 -12.86 1.05 14.06
N LEU A 265 -11.99 0.74 13.09
CA LEU A 265 -10.84 1.59 12.78
C LEU A 265 -11.27 2.95 12.22
N THR A 266 -12.33 3.01 11.40
CA THR A 266 -12.87 4.28 10.92
C THR A 266 -13.31 5.18 12.06
N LYS A 267 -14.03 4.61 13.06
CA LYS A 267 -14.45 5.38 14.25
C LYS A 267 -13.22 5.88 15.02
N LEU A 268 -12.27 4.99 15.29
CA LEU A 268 -11.06 5.32 16.04
C LEU A 268 -10.20 6.37 15.32
N ARG A 269 -10.02 6.23 14.00
CA ARG A 269 -9.35 7.19 13.13
C ARG A 269 -10.02 8.56 13.18
N ASN A 270 -11.34 8.61 13.06
CA ASN A 270 -12.07 9.88 13.07
C ASN A 270 -11.94 10.58 14.43
N THR A 271 -12.08 9.84 15.53
CA THR A 271 -11.83 10.37 16.88
C THR A 271 -10.41 10.95 16.99
N PHE A 272 -9.41 10.25 16.46
CA PHE A 272 -8.02 10.70 16.50
C PHE A 272 -7.80 11.95 15.65
N ILE A 273 -8.28 11.96 14.39
CA ILE A 273 -8.18 13.14 13.50
C ILE A 273 -8.86 14.36 14.14
N ASN A 274 -10.11 14.22 14.57
CA ASN A 274 -10.85 15.34 15.15
C ASN A 274 -10.17 15.86 16.41
N GLY A 275 -9.75 14.97 17.32
CA GLY A 275 -9.05 15.36 18.53
C GLY A 275 -7.76 16.15 18.24
N LEU A 276 -6.95 15.72 17.26
CA LEU A 276 -5.74 16.45 16.87
C LEU A 276 -6.05 17.83 16.29
N LEU A 277 -7.04 17.93 15.41
CA LEU A 277 -7.40 19.19 14.75
C LEU A 277 -8.09 20.18 15.68
N GLU A 278 -8.80 19.71 16.71
CA GLU A 278 -9.47 20.54 17.72
C GLU A 278 -8.50 21.04 18.81
N THR A 279 -7.52 20.20 19.20
CA THR A 279 -6.64 20.49 20.32
C THR A 279 -5.35 21.21 19.92
N ILE A 280 -4.90 21.06 18.67
CA ILE A 280 -3.65 21.63 18.19
C ILE A 280 -3.95 22.63 17.08
N SER A 281 -3.82 23.93 17.38
CA SER A 281 -3.97 24.98 16.37
C SER A 281 -2.94 24.83 15.24
N TYR A 282 -3.25 25.33 14.04
CA TYR A 282 -2.40 25.19 12.84
C TYR A 282 -2.03 23.74 12.52
N SER A 283 -2.96 22.82 12.74
CA SER A 283 -2.90 21.43 12.29
C SER A 283 -3.86 21.21 11.11
N PHE A 284 -3.50 20.34 10.18
CA PHE A 284 -4.28 20.10 8.96
C PHE A 284 -4.21 18.63 8.58
N LEU A 285 -5.32 18.11 8.05
CA LEU A 285 -5.38 16.76 7.51
C LEU A 285 -4.71 16.71 6.13
N ASN A 286 -3.88 15.70 5.89
CA ASN A 286 -3.35 15.37 4.58
C ASN A 286 -4.23 14.29 3.92
N GLY A 287 -4.46 14.41 2.60
CA GLY A 287 -5.31 13.49 1.84
C GLY A 287 -6.82 13.73 2.01
N HIS A 288 -7.63 12.87 1.39
CA HIS A 288 -9.08 13.08 1.31
C HIS A 288 -9.77 12.86 2.65
N PRO A 289 -10.70 13.73 3.08
CA PRO A 289 -11.29 13.64 4.42
C PRO A 289 -12.21 12.42 4.62
N THR A 290 -12.87 11.94 3.57
CA THR A 290 -13.87 10.85 3.64
C THR A 290 -13.50 9.62 2.80
N LYS A 291 -13.01 9.80 1.55
CA LYS A 291 -12.51 8.72 0.70
C LYS A 291 -11.12 8.31 1.18
N ARG A 292 -11.07 7.66 2.34
CA ARG A 292 -9.82 7.42 3.07
C ARG A 292 -9.78 6.01 3.67
N LEU A 293 -8.60 5.40 3.70
CA LEU A 293 -8.34 4.15 4.41
C LEU A 293 -8.80 4.24 5.88
N PRO A 294 -9.40 3.17 6.41
CA PRO A 294 -9.99 3.18 7.75
C PRO A 294 -8.97 3.39 8.88
N ASN A 295 -7.71 3.12 8.61
CA ASN A 295 -6.62 3.08 9.60
C ASN A 295 -5.63 4.26 9.48
N ASN A 296 -5.80 5.16 8.52
CA ASN A 296 -4.79 6.18 8.20
C ASN A 296 -5.14 7.55 8.82
N VAL A 297 -4.23 8.08 9.62
CA VAL A 297 -4.26 9.43 10.23
C VAL A 297 -3.00 10.16 9.80
N ALA A 298 -3.07 10.88 8.69
CA ALA A 298 -1.98 11.71 8.17
C ALA A 298 -2.28 13.18 8.47
N VAL A 299 -1.53 13.79 9.36
CA VAL A 299 -1.75 15.17 9.84
C VAL A 299 -0.45 15.94 9.77
N ARG A 300 -0.50 17.21 9.36
CA ARG A 300 0.64 18.12 9.42
C ARG A 300 0.42 19.21 10.46
N PHE A 301 1.51 19.66 11.06
CA PHE A 301 1.55 20.71 12.06
C PHE A 301 2.48 21.81 11.57
N SER A 302 1.98 23.04 11.44
CA SER A 302 2.82 24.17 11.01
C SER A 302 3.84 24.52 12.08
N PHE A 303 5.01 25.00 11.61
CA PHE A 303 6.11 25.56 12.41
C PHE A 303 6.89 24.55 13.26
N VAL A 304 6.73 23.25 13.01
CA VAL A 304 7.49 22.18 13.68
C VAL A 304 8.02 21.18 12.66
N GLU A 305 9.05 20.44 13.05
CA GLU A 305 9.63 19.36 12.26
C GLU A 305 9.10 18.01 12.73
N GLY A 306 8.69 17.16 11.77
CA GLY A 306 8.16 15.81 12.00
C GLY A 306 9.14 14.92 12.77
N GLU A 307 10.42 14.95 12.41
CA GLU A 307 11.46 14.15 13.09
C GLU A 307 11.57 14.49 14.58
N SER A 308 11.54 15.79 14.92
CA SER A 308 11.54 16.24 16.31
C SER A 308 10.31 15.76 17.07
N MET A 309 9.13 15.77 16.44
CA MET A 309 7.92 15.22 17.04
C MET A 309 8.02 13.70 17.22
N LEU A 310 8.53 12.96 16.21
CA LEU A 310 8.71 11.50 16.28
C LEU A 310 9.65 11.08 17.40
N LEU A 311 10.77 11.77 17.57
CA LEU A 311 11.71 11.50 18.66
C LEU A 311 11.06 11.70 20.05
N ASN A 312 10.27 12.78 20.23
CA ASN A 312 9.55 13.00 21.49
C ASN A 312 8.45 11.95 21.72
N LEU A 313 7.76 11.50 20.66
CA LEU A 313 6.77 10.42 20.73
C LEU A 313 7.43 9.10 21.10
N ASP A 314 8.58 8.75 20.51
CA ASP A 314 9.33 7.54 20.81
C ASP A 314 9.82 7.50 22.26
N ILE A 315 10.34 8.62 22.77
CA ILE A 315 10.70 8.77 24.20
C ILE A 315 9.49 8.51 25.11
N ALA A 316 8.29 8.87 24.66
CA ALA A 316 7.05 8.61 25.38
C ALA A 316 6.45 7.21 25.13
N GLY A 317 7.13 6.36 24.32
CA GLY A 317 6.72 5.00 24.01
C GLY A 317 5.72 4.89 22.85
N VAL A 318 5.60 5.91 22.01
CA VAL A 318 4.71 5.91 20.84
C VAL A 318 5.52 5.79 19.56
N ALA A 319 5.35 4.70 18.82
CA ALA A 319 5.91 4.50 17.49
C ALA A 319 4.95 5.06 16.42
N ALA A 320 5.44 5.99 15.60
CA ALA A 320 4.73 6.60 14.47
C ALA A 320 5.71 6.89 13.32
N SER A 321 5.24 7.40 12.20
CA SER A 321 6.06 7.72 11.02
C SER A 321 5.86 9.17 10.58
N SER A 322 6.80 9.70 9.79
CA SER A 322 6.64 10.98 9.05
C SER A 322 6.04 10.79 7.65
N GLY A 323 5.63 9.55 7.31
CA GLY A 323 5.19 9.21 5.96
C GLY A 323 6.32 8.91 4.98
N SER A 324 7.52 9.41 5.22
CA SER A 324 8.69 9.25 4.33
C SER A 324 9.70 8.19 4.80
N ALA A 325 9.24 7.13 5.47
CA ALA A 325 10.13 6.08 6.01
C ALA A 325 11.08 5.47 4.93
N CYS A 326 10.63 5.39 3.67
CA CYS A 326 11.44 4.90 2.56
C CYS A 326 12.50 5.92 2.05
N THR A 327 12.36 7.20 2.36
CA THR A 327 13.27 8.29 1.98
C THR A 327 14.00 8.90 3.17
N ALA A 328 13.89 8.31 4.36
CA ALA A 328 14.51 8.80 5.60
C ALA A 328 16.04 8.99 5.53
N LYS A 329 16.69 8.51 4.49
CA LYS A 329 18.13 8.74 4.21
C LYS A 329 18.41 10.05 3.45
N THR A 330 17.40 10.69 2.90
CA THR A 330 17.51 11.99 2.21
C THR A 330 16.65 12.99 2.96
N LEU A 331 17.18 14.19 3.22
CA LEU A 331 16.45 15.32 3.84
C LEU A 331 15.31 15.86 2.94
N GLU A 332 14.95 15.13 1.88
CA GLU A 332 13.91 15.51 0.94
C GLU A 332 12.53 15.16 1.52
N PRO A 333 11.57 16.07 1.45
CA PRO A 333 10.19 15.78 1.87
C PRO A 333 9.55 14.73 0.97
N SER A 334 8.53 14.05 1.48
CA SER A 334 7.77 13.07 0.72
C SER A 334 7.30 13.62 -0.64
N HIS A 335 7.56 12.86 -1.71
CA HIS A 335 7.07 13.19 -3.05
C HIS A 335 5.53 13.21 -3.10
N VAL A 336 4.85 12.39 -2.29
CA VAL A 336 3.39 12.36 -2.16
C VAL A 336 2.87 13.69 -1.61
N LEU A 337 3.46 14.17 -0.50
CA LEU A 337 3.07 15.44 0.10
C LEU A 337 3.35 16.63 -0.84
N ARG A 338 4.44 16.55 -1.60
CA ARG A 338 4.74 17.54 -2.66
C ARG A 338 3.72 17.48 -3.79
N ALA A 339 3.30 16.28 -4.22
CA ALA A 339 2.34 16.08 -5.28
C ALA A 339 0.95 16.64 -4.98
N ILE A 340 0.52 16.60 -3.70
CA ILE A 340 -0.74 17.22 -3.25
C ILE A 340 -0.62 18.74 -3.00
N GLY A 341 0.50 19.36 -3.40
CA GLY A 341 0.68 20.82 -3.40
C GLY A 341 1.30 21.41 -2.12
N LEU A 342 1.75 20.59 -1.16
CA LEU A 342 2.38 21.13 0.05
C LEU A 342 3.75 21.75 -0.26
N LYS A 343 4.03 22.88 0.35
CA LYS A 343 5.38 23.47 0.36
C LYS A 343 6.33 22.58 1.16
N HIS A 344 7.62 22.74 0.91
CA HIS A 344 8.67 21.98 1.59
C HIS A 344 8.54 22.03 3.12
N GLU A 345 8.36 23.22 3.68
CA GLU A 345 8.20 23.46 5.11
C GLU A 345 6.93 22.79 5.70
N GLU A 346 5.82 22.81 4.95
CA GLU A 346 4.56 22.18 5.35
C GLU A 346 4.66 20.66 5.35
N ALA A 347 5.35 20.10 4.35
CA ALA A 347 5.56 18.66 4.25
C ALA A 347 6.43 18.10 5.38
N HIS A 348 7.45 18.85 5.81
CA HIS A 348 8.30 18.47 6.94
C HIS A 348 7.57 18.39 8.29
N GLY A 349 6.50 19.15 8.49
CA GLY A 349 5.68 19.11 9.70
C GLY A 349 4.67 17.97 9.76
N SER A 350 4.74 16.99 8.84
CA SER A 350 3.76 15.90 8.75
C SER A 350 4.10 14.72 9.64
N LEU A 351 3.06 14.14 10.27
CA LEU A 351 3.08 12.86 10.97
C LEU A 351 2.05 11.92 10.34
N LEU A 352 2.40 10.65 10.30
CA LEU A 352 1.54 9.56 9.90
C LEU A 352 1.37 8.59 11.07
N PHE A 353 0.13 8.42 11.51
CA PHE A 353 -0.26 7.36 12.44
C PHE A 353 -1.13 6.36 11.69
N THR A 354 -0.71 5.10 11.65
CA THR A 354 -1.48 4.04 11.03
C THR A 354 -1.90 3.02 12.10
N LEU A 355 -3.22 2.88 12.24
CA LEU A 355 -3.85 2.07 13.28
C LEU A 355 -3.93 0.60 12.85
N GLY A 356 -3.94 -0.30 13.83
CA GLY A 356 -4.08 -1.73 13.62
C GLY A 356 -5.10 -2.38 14.56
N ARG A 357 -5.17 -3.72 14.48
CA ARG A 357 -6.10 -4.53 15.28
C ARG A 357 -5.87 -4.39 16.78
N GLN A 358 -4.65 -4.08 17.20
CA GLN A 358 -4.24 -3.98 18.60
C GLN A 358 -4.58 -2.62 19.22
N ASN A 359 -4.80 -1.59 18.40
CA ASN A 359 -5.03 -0.24 18.91
C ASN A 359 -6.44 -0.04 19.49
N SER A 360 -6.51 0.72 20.57
CA SER A 360 -7.70 1.01 21.35
C SER A 360 -7.99 2.52 21.44
N GLU A 361 -9.17 2.88 21.99
CA GLU A 361 -9.52 4.26 22.30
C GLU A 361 -8.55 4.86 23.36
N GLU A 362 -8.03 4.05 24.29
CA GLU A 362 -7.03 4.48 25.27
C GLU A 362 -5.68 4.84 24.63
N ASP A 363 -5.30 4.17 23.52
CA ASP A 363 -4.05 4.48 22.81
C ASP A 363 -4.18 5.82 22.09
N VAL A 364 -5.33 6.07 21.49
CA VAL A 364 -5.64 7.36 20.86
C VAL A 364 -5.69 8.46 21.91
N GLY A 365 -6.39 8.26 23.03
CA GLY A 365 -6.46 9.22 24.13
C GLY A 365 -5.07 9.57 24.64
N TYR A 366 -4.20 8.58 24.85
CA TYR A 366 -2.83 8.79 25.30
C TYR A 366 -2.03 9.73 24.38
N VAL A 367 -2.17 9.60 23.06
CA VAL A 367 -1.47 10.49 22.12
C VAL A 367 -2.13 11.86 22.03
N LEU A 368 -3.46 11.93 22.14
CA LEU A 368 -4.19 13.21 22.18
C LEU A 368 -3.84 14.06 23.43
N ASP A 369 -3.54 13.41 24.55
CA ASP A 369 -3.07 14.09 25.77
C ASP A 369 -1.60 14.54 25.66
N LEU A 370 -0.76 13.78 24.94
CA LEU A 370 0.68 13.98 24.89
C LEU A 370 1.13 14.96 23.79
N LEU A 371 0.58 14.83 22.59
CA LEU A 371 1.08 15.53 21.40
C LEU A 371 0.91 17.05 21.44
N PRO A 372 -0.17 17.63 22.03
CA PRO A 372 -0.30 19.07 22.17
C PRO A 372 0.88 19.72 22.91
N ASP A 373 1.33 19.12 24.01
CA ASP A 373 2.47 19.62 24.79
C ASP A 373 3.80 19.49 24.04
N ILE A 374 3.98 18.41 23.27
CA ILE A 374 5.15 18.24 22.41
C ILE A 374 5.19 19.35 21.34
N VAL A 375 4.09 19.56 20.62
CA VAL A 375 3.99 20.56 19.56
C VAL A 375 4.20 21.98 20.14
N LYS A 376 3.58 22.29 21.27
CA LYS A 376 3.76 23.55 21.99
C LYS A 376 5.24 23.83 22.28
N ARG A 377 5.95 22.90 22.92
CA ARG A 377 7.38 23.05 23.25
C ARG A 377 8.24 23.24 22.00
N LEU A 378 8.00 22.46 20.95
CA LEU A 378 8.75 22.56 19.71
C LEU A 378 8.51 23.89 18.99
N ARG A 379 7.29 24.42 18.99
CA ARG A 379 6.97 25.74 18.43
C ARG A 379 7.67 26.89 19.16
N VAL A 380 7.79 26.83 20.48
CA VAL A 380 8.53 27.86 21.25
C VAL A 380 9.99 27.92 20.81
N MET A 381 10.61 26.78 20.53
CA MET A 381 12.01 26.67 20.11
C MET A 381 12.22 26.94 18.61
N SER A 382 11.19 26.75 17.79
CA SER A 382 11.31 26.86 16.33
C SER A 382 11.50 28.34 15.89
N PRO A 383 12.48 28.63 15.04
CA PRO A 383 12.64 29.96 14.44
C PRO A 383 11.53 30.28 13.43
N LEU A 384 10.84 29.27 12.93
CA LEU A 384 9.77 29.41 11.93
C LEU A 384 8.43 29.82 12.56
N THR A 385 8.29 29.75 13.88
CA THR A 385 7.04 30.10 14.56
C THR A 385 6.87 31.62 14.66
N PRO A 386 5.79 32.20 14.10
CA PRO A 386 5.47 33.62 14.26
C PRO A 386 5.35 34.01 15.72
N LYS A 387 5.73 35.27 16.05
CA LYS A 387 5.69 35.76 17.44
C LYS A 387 4.31 35.66 18.06
N GLU A 388 3.28 35.99 17.30
CA GLU A 388 1.87 35.93 17.72
C GLU A 388 1.45 34.49 18.10
N VAL A 389 1.96 33.48 17.38
CA VAL A 389 1.73 32.07 17.70
C VAL A 389 2.52 31.66 18.94
N LYS A 390 3.75 32.15 19.12
CA LYS A 390 4.55 31.86 20.34
C LYS A 390 3.91 32.42 21.60
N GLU A 391 3.23 33.55 21.50
CA GLU A 391 2.57 34.21 22.63
C GLU A 391 1.20 33.62 22.96
N SER A 392 0.57 32.93 21.99
CA SER A 392 -0.74 32.29 22.14
C SER A 392 -0.66 30.80 22.54
N VAL A 393 0.53 30.25 22.59
CA VAL A 393 0.87 28.88 22.94
C VAL A 393 1.54 28.83 24.30
#